data_cf507f0a44e6ce4429a2df55d1bf76b9
#
_entry.id   cf507f0a44e6ce4429a2df55d1bf76b9
#
_cell.length_a   1.000
_cell.length_b   1.000
_cell.length_c   1.000
_cell.angle_alpha   90.00
_cell.angle_beta   90.00
_cell.angle_gamma   90.00
#
_symmetry.space_group_name_H-M   'P 1'
#
loop_
_entity.id
_entity.type
_entity.pdbx_description
1 polymer ?
#
loop_
_entity_poly.entity_id
_entity_poly.type
_entity_poly.pdbx_seq_one_letter_code
_entity_poly.pdbx_strand_id
1 'polypeptide(L)'
;MLPTLLLPESVARADGTGPEFDLGPKRGRLLVLTLGITRIIEQESLEVSIWGSSDGEKWGSLPMATFPPKFYCGIYSILLNLSSRPEIRYVRVSWRMSRWSRADAMPMFGFYVYAEESGSRISAAVA
;
A
#
# COMPACT_ATOMS: atom_id res chain seq x y z
N MET A 1 8.44 -11.99 4.62
CA MET A 1 8.20 -13.02 3.59
C MET A 1 6.82 -12.86 2.99
N LEU A 2 6.71 -12.93 1.68
CA LEU A 2 5.43 -12.81 0.98
C LEU A 2 4.74 -14.16 0.88
N PRO A 3 3.39 -14.22 0.97
CA PRO A 3 2.48 -13.08 1.13
C PRO A 3 2.49 -12.53 2.55
N THR A 4 2.24 -11.25 2.70
CA THR A 4 2.25 -10.62 4.01
C THR A 4 1.42 -9.34 4.03
N LEU A 5 1.06 -8.90 5.22
CA LEU A 5 0.48 -7.58 5.40
C LEU A 5 1.62 -6.57 5.49
N LEU A 6 1.71 -5.66 4.53
CA LEU A 6 2.64 -4.54 4.61
C LEU A 6 2.20 -3.56 5.70
N LEU A 7 0.90 -3.47 5.90
CA LEU A 7 0.31 -2.71 6.98
C LEU A 7 -0.85 -3.53 7.55
N PRO A 8 -0.75 -4.01 8.79
CA PRO A 8 -1.88 -4.70 9.43
C PRO A 8 -3.06 -3.75 9.57
N GLU A 9 -4.26 -4.29 9.72
CA GLU A 9 -5.44 -3.47 9.88
C GLU A 9 -5.22 -2.48 11.02
N SER A 10 -5.39 -1.19 10.69
CA SER A 10 -5.08 -0.10 11.58
C SER A 10 -6.12 1.00 11.39
N VAL A 11 -6.31 1.81 12.43
CA VAL A 11 -7.18 2.98 12.35
C VAL A 11 -6.28 4.20 12.23
N ALA A 12 -6.42 4.93 11.11
CA ALA A 12 -5.65 6.15 10.88
C ALA A 12 -6.56 7.36 11.05
N ARG A 13 -6.05 8.37 11.76
CA ARG A 13 -6.75 9.63 11.99
C ARG A 13 -5.99 10.82 11.41
N ALA A 14 -4.83 10.56 10.83
CA ALA A 14 -3.98 11.58 10.21
C ALA A 14 -3.08 10.89 9.19
N ASP A 15 -2.44 11.68 8.36
CA ASP A 15 -1.43 11.17 7.43
C ASP A 15 -0.36 10.40 8.19
N GLY A 16 0.19 9.38 7.56
CA GLY A 16 1.20 8.58 8.23
C GLY A 16 1.96 7.67 7.29
N THR A 17 2.87 6.93 7.88
CA THR A 17 3.74 5.98 7.19
C THR A 17 3.85 4.72 8.04
N GLY A 18 3.71 3.57 7.39
CA GLY A 18 3.83 2.29 8.08
C GLY A 18 5.28 1.82 8.19
N PRO A 19 5.47 0.62 8.76
CA PRO A 19 6.81 0.06 8.90
C PRO A 19 7.38 -0.34 7.55
N GLU A 20 8.70 -0.39 7.46
CA GLU A 20 9.34 -0.88 6.26
C GLU A 20 9.32 -2.40 6.23
N PHE A 21 9.22 -2.96 5.05
CA PHE A 21 9.23 -4.39 4.82
C PHE A 21 10.41 -4.75 3.92
N ASP A 22 11.21 -5.72 4.33
CA ASP A 22 12.37 -6.20 3.58
C ASP A 22 11.91 -7.28 2.60
N LEU A 23 12.03 -7.00 1.30
CA LEU A 23 11.65 -7.96 0.27
C LEU A 23 12.61 -9.16 0.21
N GLY A 24 13.87 -8.96 0.65
CA GLY A 24 14.85 -10.03 0.66
C GLY A 24 15.04 -10.65 -0.72
N PRO A 25 14.89 -12.00 -0.82
CA PRO A 25 15.08 -12.67 -2.10
C PRO A 25 13.96 -12.43 -3.11
N LYS A 26 12.89 -11.73 -2.73
CA LYS A 26 11.76 -11.44 -3.61
C LYS A 26 11.88 -10.11 -4.34
N ARG A 27 13.08 -9.53 -4.36
CA ARG A 27 13.34 -8.31 -5.12
C ARG A 27 13.13 -8.55 -6.60
N GLY A 28 12.72 -7.52 -7.32
CA GLY A 28 12.54 -7.60 -8.76
C GLY A 28 11.34 -8.41 -9.21
N ARG A 29 10.39 -8.66 -8.32
CA ARG A 29 9.21 -9.45 -8.61
C ARG A 29 8.00 -8.57 -8.92
N LEU A 30 7.01 -9.20 -9.50
CA LEU A 30 5.70 -8.56 -9.74
C LEU A 30 4.81 -8.88 -8.55
N LEU A 31 4.31 -7.84 -7.91
CA LEU A 31 3.49 -7.98 -6.70
C LEU A 31 2.07 -7.51 -6.96
N VAL A 32 1.13 -8.19 -6.34
CA VAL A 32 -0.26 -7.72 -6.25
C VAL A 32 -0.44 -7.11 -4.87
N LEU A 33 -0.83 -5.84 -4.86
CA LEU A 33 -1.08 -5.11 -3.62
C LEU A 33 -2.58 -4.94 -3.46
N THR A 34 -3.07 -5.28 -2.29
CA THR A 34 -4.50 -5.19 -1.97
C THR A 34 -4.71 -4.23 -0.80
N LEU A 35 -5.52 -3.22 -1.04
CA LEU A 35 -5.95 -2.26 -0.02
C LEU A 35 -7.36 -2.62 0.40
N GLY A 36 -7.55 -2.94 1.67
CA GLY A 36 -8.88 -3.17 2.22
C GLY A 36 -9.23 -2.03 3.15
N ILE A 37 -10.34 -1.34 2.86
CA ILE A 37 -10.84 -0.27 3.72
C ILE A 37 -12.04 -0.82 4.45
N THR A 38 -11.93 -0.94 5.77
CA THR A 38 -12.92 -1.59 6.61
C THR A 38 -13.82 -0.60 7.35
N ARG A 39 -13.34 0.62 7.56
CA ARG A 39 -14.10 1.67 8.25
C ARG A 39 -13.77 3.01 7.63
N ILE A 40 -14.74 3.91 7.62
CA ILE A 40 -14.56 5.25 7.11
C ILE A 40 -15.56 6.21 7.75
N ILE A 41 -15.10 7.41 8.10
CA ILE A 41 -15.98 8.52 8.41
C ILE A 41 -16.20 9.27 7.10
N GLU A 42 -17.43 9.53 6.78
CA GLU A 42 -17.82 10.12 5.50
C GLU A 42 -17.16 11.47 5.23
N GLN A 43 -17.17 11.87 3.96
CA GLN A 43 -16.63 13.14 3.48
C GLN A 43 -15.13 13.26 3.61
N GLU A 44 -14.45 12.13 3.45
CA GLU A 44 -13.00 12.08 3.45
C GLU A 44 -12.53 11.15 2.34
N SER A 45 -11.31 11.37 1.89
CA SER A 45 -10.66 10.45 0.97
C SER A 45 -9.37 9.93 1.58
N LEU A 46 -9.03 8.72 1.20
CA LEU A 46 -7.78 8.07 1.60
C LEU A 46 -6.96 7.79 0.35
N GLU A 47 -5.74 8.30 0.32
CA GLU A 47 -4.79 7.98 -0.72
C GLU A 47 -3.67 7.18 -0.11
N VAL A 48 -3.48 5.94 -0.61
CA VAL A 48 -2.45 5.03 -0.11
C VAL A 48 -1.41 4.86 -1.20
N SER A 49 -0.16 5.00 -0.83
CA SER A 49 0.96 4.84 -1.76
C SER A 49 2.00 3.91 -1.18
N ILE A 50 2.77 3.29 -2.08
CA ILE A 50 3.84 2.38 -1.72
C ILE A 50 5.15 3.02 -2.14
N TRP A 51 6.07 3.13 -1.20
CA TRP A 51 7.39 3.71 -1.42
C TRP A 51 8.44 2.63 -1.35
N GLY A 52 9.49 2.78 -2.15
CA GLY A 52 10.56 1.80 -2.22
C GLY A 52 11.92 2.42 -1.96
N SER A 53 12.84 1.62 -1.43
CA SER A 53 14.19 2.04 -1.13
C SER A 53 15.15 0.88 -1.31
N SER A 54 16.37 1.19 -1.73
CA SER A 54 17.43 0.18 -1.82
C SER A 54 18.16 -0.01 -0.50
N ASP A 55 18.14 0.98 0.38
CA ASP A 55 18.92 0.98 1.62
C ASP A 55 18.08 1.20 2.89
N GLY A 56 16.79 1.46 2.75
CA GLY A 56 15.93 1.72 3.88
C GLY A 56 16.00 3.14 4.43
N GLU A 57 16.81 4.00 3.83
CA GLU A 57 16.99 5.38 4.28
C GLU A 57 16.51 6.40 3.25
N LYS A 58 16.81 6.15 1.99
CA LYS A 58 16.44 7.07 0.91
C LYS A 58 15.24 6.49 0.18
N TRP A 59 14.12 7.18 0.30
CA TRP A 59 12.84 6.71 -0.25
C TRP A 59 12.42 7.44 -1.53
N GLY A 60 13.25 8.37 -2.00
CA GLY A 60 12.97 9.09 -3.22
C GLY A 60 11.92 10.19 -3.04
N SER A 61 11.57 10.81 -4.16
CA SER A 61 10.61 11.92 -4.16
C SER A 61 9.24 11.53 -4.67
N LEU A 62 9.10 10.31 -5.22
CA LEU A 62 7.84 9.83 -5.77
C LEU A 62 7.58 8.41 -5.30
N PRO A 63 6.31 8.05 -5.09
CA PRO A 63 5.98 6.68 -4.72
C PRO A 63 6.18 5.73 -5.89
N MET A 64 6.39 4.46 -5.59
CA MET A 64 6.49 3.41 -6.60
C MET A 64 5.13 3.10 -7.20
N ALA A 65 4.08 3.17 -6.41
CA ALA A 65 2.71 2.93 -6.84
C ALA A 65 1.77 3.67 -5.90
N THR A 66 0.62 4.07 -6.43
CA THR A 66 -0.39 4.78 -5.65
C THR A 66 -1.76 4.22 -5.99
N PHE A 67 -2.53 3.84 -4.96
CA PHE A 67 -3.94 3.56 -5.16
C PHE A 67 -4.65 4.87 -5.44
N PRO A 68 -5.55 4.92 -6.43
CA PRO A 68 -6.36 6.12 -6.62
C PRO A 68 -7.11 6.46 -5.34
N PRO A 69 -7.39 7.75 -5.07
CA PRO A 69 -8.10 8.12 -3.84
C PRO A 69 -9.41 7.36 -3.69
N LYS A 70 -9.68 6.90 -2.48
CA LYS A 70 -10.86 6.09 -2.16
C LYS A 70 -11.73 6.81 -1.14
N PHE A 71 -13.04 6.66 -1.34
CA PHE A 71 -14.05 7.34 -0.53
C PHE A 71 -14.98 6.38 0.18
N TYR A 72 -14.86 5.08 -0.10
CA TYR A 72 -15.81 4.08 0.41
C TYR A 72 -15.05 2.85 0.88
N CYS A 73 -15.68 2.12 1.79
CA CYS A 73 -15.17 0.81 2.17
C CYS A 73 -15.14 -0.11 0.96
N GLY A 74 -14.22 -1.04 0.95
CA GLY A 74 -14.08 -1.99 -0.14
C GLY A 74 -12.68 -2.56 -0.20
N ILE A 75 -12.47 -3.38 -1.21
CA ILE A 75 -11.19 -4.04 -1.47
C ILE A 75 -10.74 -3.63 -2.86
N TYR A 76 -9.52 -3.10 -2.94
CA TYR A 76 -8.95 -2.57 -4.17
C TYR A 76 -7.58 -3.18 -4.39
N SER A 77 -7.24 -3.48 -5.64
CA SER A 77 -5.96 -4.11 -5.96
C SER A 77 -5.24 -3.34 -7.07
N ILE A 78 -3.92 -3.29 -6.96
CA ILE A 78 -3.05 -2.76 -8.01
C ILE A 78 -1.84 -3.67 -8.16
N LEU A 79 -1.18 -3.57 -9.31
CA LEU A 79 0.06 -4.29 -9.54
C LEU A 79 1.25 -3.38 -9.27
N LEU A 80 2.27 -3.93 -8.65
CA LEU A 80 3.55 -3.25 -8.47
C LEU A 80 4.62 -4.10 -9.16
N ASN A 81 5.10 -3.60 -10.30
CA ASN A 81 6.10 -4.30 -11.08
C ASN A 81 7.50 -3.80 -10.71
N LEU A 82 8.24 -4.62 -9.99
CA LEU A 82 9.61 -4.30 -9.59
C LEU A 82 10.65 -4.95 -10.49
N SER A 83 10.23 -5.59 -11.59
CA SER A 83 11.17 -6.29 -12.47
C SER A 83 12.17 -5.32 -13.11
N SER A 84 11.80 -4.07 -13.33
CA SER A 84 12.68 -3.04 -13.87
C SER A 84 13.43 -2.27 -12.76
N ARG A 85 13.16 -2.57 -11.51
CA ARG A 85 13.76 -1.92 -10.36
C ARG A 85 14.25 -2.94 -9.34
N PRO A 86 15.18 -3.84 -9.73
CA PRO A 86 15.64 -4.90 -8.81
C PRO A 86 16.47 -4.37 -7.64
N GLU A 87 16.90 -3.11 -7.69
CA GLU A 87 17.61 -2.51 -6.57
C GLU A 87 16.72 -2.23 -5.37
N ILE A 88 15.40 -2.20 -5.55
CA ILE A 88 14.47 -1.93 -4.45
C ILE A 88 14.40 -3.15 -3.55
N ARG A 89 14.80 -2.97 -2.32
CA ARG A 89 14.81 -4.02 -1.30
C ARG A 89 13.76 -3.81 -0.23
N TYR A 90 13.50 -2.55 0.12
CA TYR A 90 12.55 -2.22 1.18
C TYR A 90 11.36 -1.47 0.60
N VAL A 91 10.18 -1.78 1.10
CA VAL A 91 8.95 -1.07 0.73
C VAL A 91 8.21 -0.69 2.00
N ARG A 92 7.45 0.39 1.93
CA ARG A 92 6.59 0.80 3.02
C ARG A 92 5.35 1.50 2.48
N VAL A 93 4.31 1.51 3.30
CA VAL A 93 3.04 2.13 2.97
C VAL A 93 3.02 3.53 3.55
N SER A 94 2.58 4.50 2.77
CA SER A 94 2.26 5.84 3.25
C SER A 94 0.82 6.16 2.92
N TRP A 95 0.19 6.98 3.73
CA TRP A 95 -1.19 7.36 3.46
C TRP A 95 -1.40 8.83 3.74
N ARG A 96 -2.32 9.40 2.96
CA ARG A 96 -2.72 10.79 3.08
C ARG A 96 -4.24 10.84 3.14
N MET A 97 -4.75 11.63 4.06
CA MET A 97 -6.19 11.78 4.25
C MET A 97 -6.58 13.20 3.87
N SER A 98 -7.65 13.32 3.08
CA SER A 98 -8.16 14.62 2.65
C SER A 98 -9.63 14.75 3.05
N ARG A 99 -9.98 15.92 3.55
CA ARG A 99 -11.34 16.24 3.94
C ARG A 99 -11.85 17.38 3.07
N TRP A 100 -13.07 17.27 2.63
CA TRP A 100 -13.70 18.34 1.87
C TRP A 100 -14.88 18.96 2.59
N SER A 101 -15.10 18.61 3.84
CA SER A 101 -16.10 19.28 4.67
C SER A 101 -15.43 19.86 5.91
N ARG A 102 -16.10 20.84 6.52
CA ARG A 102 -15.63 21.45 7.74
C ARG A 102 -16.16 20.76 8.98
N ALA A 103 -16.59 19.52 8.85
CA ALA A 103 -17.10 18.79 10.00
C ALA A 103 -16.05 18.76 11.10
N ASP A 104 -16.49 18.93 12.34
CA ASP A 104 -15.61 18.85 13.48
C ASP A 104 -15.23 17.41 13.80
N ALA A 105 -15.87 16.46 13.13
CA ALA A 105 -15.55 15.05 13.31
C ALA A 105 -14.09 14.78 12.90
N MET A 106 -13.41 14.00 13.71
CA MET A 106 -12.04 13.64 13.39
C MET A 106 -12.01 12.66 12.22
N PRO A 107 -11.08 12.82 11.28
CA PRO A 107 -10.96 11.87 10.19
C PRO A 107 -10.61 10.49 10.72
N MET A 108 -11.14 9.46 10.08
CA MET A 108 -10.85 8.10 10.48
C MET A 108 -11.00 7.16 9.30
N PHE A 109 -9.95 6.37 9.06
CA PHE A 109 -10.00 5.22 8.16
C PHE A 109 -9.46 4.00 8.86
N GLY A 110 -10.21 2.90 8.79
CA GLY A 110 -9.67 1.60 9.15
C GLY A 110 -9.30 0.89 7.87
N PHE A 111 -8.04 0.45 7.75
CA PHE A 111 -7.59 -0.18 6.51
C PHE A 111 -6.35 -1.03 6.75
N TYR A 112 -6.08 -1.89 5.76
CA TYR A 112 -4.87 -2.71 5.73
C TYR A 112 -4.32 -2.73 4.31
N VAL A 113 -3.04 -3.09 4.17
CA VAL A 113 -2.42 -3.30 2.86
C VAL A 113 -1.75 -4.67 2.85
N TYR A 114 -2.14 -5.50 1.90
CA TYR A 114 -1.67 -6.86 1.76
C TYR A 114 -0.85 -6.97 0.47
N ALA A 115 0.24 -7.72 0.51
CA ALA A 115 1.09 -7.92 -0.66
C ALA A 115 1.30 -9.39 -0.90
N GLU A 116 1.21 -9.80 -2.17
CA GLU A 116 1.52 -11.16 -2.57
C GLU A 116 2.24 -11.15 -3.91
N GLU A 117 2.95 -12.22 -4.20
CA GLU A 117 3.69 -12.37 -5.43
C GLU A 117 2.75 -12.84 -6.53
N SER A 118 2.73 -12.10 -7.66
CA SER A 118 1.80 -12.39 -8.74
C SER A 118 2.28 -13.51 -9.68
N GLY A 119 3.58 -13.60 -9.88
CA GLY A 119 4.14 -14.50 -10.89
C GLY A 119 3.75 -15.97 -10.70
N SER A 120 3.88 -16.48 -9.48
CA SER A 120 3.57 -17.88 -9.22
C SER A 120 2.09 -18.18 -9.41
N ARG A 121 1.21 -17.24 -9.09
CA ARG A 121 -0.22 -17.40 -9.26
C ARG A 121 -0.58 -17.45 -10.75
N ILE A 122 0.01 -16.60 -11.56
CA ILE A 122 -0.23 -16.60 -12.98
C ILE A 122 0.19 -17.92 -13.60
N SER A 123 1.35 -18.43 -13.21
CA SER A 123 1.83 -19.72 -13.68
C SER A 123 0.87 -20.84 -13.33
N ALA A 124 0.36 -20.85 -12.11
CA ALA A 124 -0.60 -21.86 -11.68
C ALA A 124 -1.90 -21.79 -12.47
N ALA A 125 -2.36 -20.60 -12.81
CA ALA A 125 -3.58 -20.42 -13.57
C ALA A 125 -3.46 -20.90 -15.01
N VAL A 126 -2.26 -20.80 -15.58
CA VAL A 126 -2.01 -21.21 -16.96
C VAL A 126 -1.77 -22.71 -17.07
N ALA A 127 -1.25 -23.30 -16.04
CA ALA A 127 -1.02 -24.74 -16.00
C ALA A 127 -2.34 -25.48 -15.87
#